data_0ef67406892e8278f466773e02887bb5
#
_entry.id   0ef67406892e8278f466773e02887bb5
#
_cell.length_a   1.000
_cell.length_b   1.000
_cell.length_c   1.000
_cell.angle_alpha   90.00
_cell.angle_beta   90.00
_cell.angle_gamma   90.00
#
_symmetry.space_group_name_H-M   'P 1'
#
loop_
_entity.id
_entity.type
_entity.pdbx_description
1 polymer ?
#
loop_
_entity_poly.entity_id
_entity_poly.type
_entity_poly.pdbx_seq_one_letter_code
_entity_poly.pdbx_strand_id
1 'polypeptide(L)'
;MTVAPTSRSRTTALAVGAGSAAVGLLPWIITGMRLPLQNLWASDVTSPHQMPIALLPFSQYDVALMASMLVVGGALAGVLFRAVRVPRTIGTVLAALIGVFALDLVAVVESAVVTGVGLRRPTGYVATFVTPEQVYLFGLVVIALSATVVALVACLLVVAVPAPGPVIGISLAAATLTDWADALVVRPTTAPPTWSADLLSVSHLLPGLAVGVAVGSFWQRPFGRQIVGAVVAFGLAWIGPTSIAALTGALGSRALLTVPSEFADFAVLLFTTEARSWQVWGGVLIGVIVAVALIVVRSVRARATATTRPPGAASGDGRHGAAASRAQRRRRSL
;
A
#
# COMPACT_ATOMS: atom_id res chain seq x y z
N MET A 1 -29.44 11.07 12.86
CA MET A 1 -28.60 12.03 13.59
C MET A 1 -27.15 11.64 13.40
N THR A 2 -26.40 12.38 12.58
CA THR A 2 -24.94 12.21 12.41
C THR A 2 -24.26 12.97 13.55
N VAL A 3 -23.73 12.22 14.51
CA VAL A 3 -22.93 12.81 15.60
C VAL A 3 -21.71 13.49 14.98
N ALA A 4 -21.53 14.78 15.22
CA ALA A 4 -20.36 15.51 14.76
C ALA A 4 -19.08 14.87 15.35
N PRO A 5 -18.03 14.67 14.55
CA PRO A 5 -16.81 14.05 15.03
C PRO A 5 -16.17 14.94 16.11
N THR A 6 -15.85 14.34 17.24
CA THR A 6 -15.13 15.03 18.31
C THR A 6 -13.71 15.39 17.83
N SER A 7 -13.10 16.46 18.37
CA SER A 7 -11.70 16.81 18.07
C SER A 7 -10.77 15.62 18.31
N ARG A 8 -10.99 14.86 19.36
CA ARG A 8 -10.24 13.64 19.70
C ARG A 8 -10.24 12.60 18.58
N SER A 9 -11.37 12.38 17.89
CA SER A 9 -11.43 11.39 16.79
C SER A 9 -10.66 11.82 15.55
N ARG A 10 -10.58 13.11 15.26
CA ARG A 10 -9.76 13.66 14.16
C ARG A 10 -8.27 13.54 14.48
N THR A 11 -7.85 13.88 15.70
CA THR A 11 -6.46 13.73 16.14
C THR A 11 -6.02 12.26 16.07
N THR A 12 -6.86 11.32 16.53
CA THR A 12 -6.58 9.88 16.41
C THR A 12 -6.44 9.45 14.95
N ALA A 13 -7.32 9.91 14.06
CA ALA A 13 -7.26 9.60 12.64
C ALA A 13 -5.95 10.11 11.99
N LEU A 14 -5.58 11.36 12.29
CA LEU A 14 -4.33 11.96 11.80
C LEU A 14 -3.11 11.19 12.32
N ALA A 15 -3.09 10.83 13.60
CA ALA A 15 -2.01 10.05 14.20
C ALA A 15 -1.91 8.64 13.59
N VAL A 16 -3.05 8.00 13.30
CA VAL A 16 -3.08 6.72 12.57
C VAL A 16 -2.49 6.88 11.18
N GLY A 17 -2.86 7.93 10.45
CA GLY A 17 -2.31 8.19 9.11
C GLY A 17 -0.80 8.38 9.15
N ALA A 18 -0.31 9.33 9.94
CA ALA A 18 1.12 9.63 10.05
C ALA A 18 1.93 8.44 10.61
N GLY A 19 1.43 7.79 11.67
CA GLY A 19 2.10 6.62 12.25
C GLY A 19 2.21 5.45 11.28
N SER A 20 1.19 5.22 10.44
CA SER A 20 1.23 4.18 9.41
C SER A 20 2.22 4.49 8.30
N ALA A 21 2.27 5.75 7.85
CA ALA A 21 3.27 6.18 6.88
C ALA A 21 4.70 6.03 7.44
N ALA A 22 4.92 6.34 8.73
CA ALA A 22 6.20 6.08 9.40
C ALA A 22 6.56 4.59 9.44
N VAL A 23 5.57 3.71 9.69
CA VAL A 23 5.77 2.24 9.60
C VAL A 23 6.09 1.81 8.16
N GLY A 24 5.51 2.48 7.16
CA GLY A 24 5.88 2.27 5.76
C GLY A 24 7.37 2.48 5.50
N LEU A 25 8.00 3.48 6.13
CA LEU A 25 9.44 3.78 6.01
C LEU A 25 10.34 2.81 6.80
N LEU A 26 9.78 1.91 7.59
CA LEU A 26 10.52 1.07 8.54
C LEU A 26 11.69 0.28 7.92
N PRO A 27 11.57 -0.37 6.73
CA PRO A 27 12.69 -1.09 6.14
C PRO A 27 13.92 -0.22 5.93
N TRP A 28 13.71 1.01 5.46
CA TRP A 28 14.78 1.96 5.22
C TRP A 28 15.38 2.51 6.52
N ILE A 29 14.55 2.76 7.52
CA ILE A 29 14.99 3.19 8.86
C ILE A 29 15.91 2.13 9.49
N ILE A 30 15.52 0.85 9.43
CA ILE A 30 16.30 -0.27 10.00
C ILE A 30 17.65 -0.41 9.29
N THR A 31 17.72 -0.14 7.99
CA THR A 31 18.95 -0.27 7.19
C THR A 31 19.87 0.93 7.30
N GLY A 32 19.49 1.99 8.05
CA GLY A 32 20.33 3.14 8.38
C GLY A 32 20.15 4.35 7.48
N MET A 33 19.17 4.35 6.57
CA MET A 33 18.73 5.47 5.73
C MET A 33 19.83 6.16 4.90
N ARG A 34 20.91 5.47 4.57
CA ARG A 34 22.00 6.05 3.78
C ARG A 34 21.73 5.89 2.30
N LEU A 35 21.77 7.00 1.58
CA LEU A 35 21.62 6.99 0.12
C LEU A 35 22.65 6.04 -0.53
N PRO A 36 22.25 5.28 -1.57
CA PRO A 36 23.21 4.49 -2.35
C PRO A 36 24.20 5.39 -3.10
N LEU A 37 25.38 4.86 -3.38
CA LEU A 37 26.36 5.56 -4.21
C LEU A 37 25.78 5.84 -5.59
N GLN A 38 25.93 7.07 -6.05
CA GLN A 38 25.41 7.54 -7.33
C GLN A 38 26.53 8.05 -8.23
N ASN A 39 26.52 7.68 -9.50
CA ASN A 39 27.55 8.12 -10.45
C ASN A 39 27.53 9.64 -10.73
N LEU A 40 26.41 10.30 -10.49
CA LEU A 40 26.26 11.74 -10.68
C LEU A 40 26.59 12.55 -9.42
N TRP A 41 27.09 11.88 -8.38
CA TRP A 41 27.41 12.53 -7.10
C TRP A 41 28.59 13.50 -7.23
N ALA A 42 28.45 14.70 -6.69
CA ALA A 42 29.43 15.78 -6.84
C ALA A 42 30.63 15.65 -5.90
N SER A 43 30.51 14.92 -4.80
CA SER A 43 31.56 14.75 -3.79
C SER A 43 32.39 13.50 -4.07
N ASP A 44 33.66 13.50 -3.61
CA ASP A 44 34.58 12.36 -3.70
C ASP A 44 34.23 11.27 -2.67
N VAL A 45 32.96 10.87 -2.65
CA VAL A 45 32.47 9.79 -1.80
C VAL A 45 32.89 8.46 -2.40
N THR A 46 33.73 7.73 -1.70
CA THR A 46 34.25 6.43 -2.14
C THR A 46 33.62 5.25 -1.41
N SER A 47 32.86 5.52 -0.35
CA SER A 47 32.25 4.50 0.50
C SER A 47 30.77 4.77 0.77
N PRO A 48 29.91 3.75 0.76
CA PRO A 48 28.49 3.89 1.13
C PRO A 48 28.27 4.51 2.52
N HIS A 49 29.20 4.33 3.45
CA HIS A 49 29.12 4.93 4.79
C HIS A 49 29.30 6.45 4.83
N GLN A 50 29.84 7.04 3.75
CA GLN A 50 30.02 8.49 3.63
C GLN A 50 28.80 9.17 2.99
N MET A 51 27.88 8.40 2.41
CA MET A 51 26.66 8.94 1.82
C MET A 51 25.75 9.55 2.89
N PRO A 52 25.06 10.65 2.59
CA PRO A 52 24.15 11.28 3.53
C PRO A 52 22.96 10.39 3.87
N ILE A 53 22.35 10.68 5.00
CA ILE A 53 21.09 10.10 5.43
C ILE A 53 19.95 10.84 4.74
N ALA A 54 18.96 10.09 4.22
CA ALA A 54 17.73 10.61 3.64
C ALA A 54 16.56 9.70 4.03
N LEU A 55 15.36 10.26 4.10
CA LEU A 55 14.14 9.52 4.50
C LEU A 55 13.66 8.52 3.44
N LEU A 56 14.04 8.72 2.17
CA LEU A 56 13.76 7.81 1.06
C LEU A 56 15.05 7.49 0.29
N PRO A 57 15.18 6.27 -0.25
CA PRO A 57 16.31 5.88 -1.09
C PRO A 57 16.18 6.48 -2.51
N PHE A 58 16.44 7.78 -2.66
CA PHE A 58 16.36 8.46 -3.96
C PHE A 58 17.43 7.97 -4.92
N SER A 59 17.18 6.80 -5.49
CA SER A 59 18.02 6.12 -6.48
C SER A 59 17.16 5.42 -7.52
N GLN A 60 17.59 5.44 -8.78
CA GLN A 60 16.91 4.72 -9.86
C GLN A 60 16.86 3.19 -9.64
N TYR A 61 17.78 2.66 -8.86
CA TYR A 61 17.84 1.24 -8.53
C TYR A 61 16.90 0.85 -7.40
N ASP A 62 16.46 1.80 -6.58
CA ASP A 62 15.63 1.59 -5.41
C ASP A 62 14.19 2.13 -5.57
N VAL A 63 13.78 2.38 -6.83
CA VAL A 63 12.45 2.92 -7.14
C VAL A 63 11.32 2.04 -6.59
N ALA A 64 11.45 0.72 -6.72
CA ALA A 64 10.47 -0.22 -6.19
C ALA A 64 10.38 -0.13 -4.65
N LEU A 65 11.52 -0.10 -3.97
CA LEU A 65 11.56 0.08 -2.52
C LEU A 65 10.95 1.42 -2.10
N MET A 66 11.33 2.52 -2.78
CA MET A 66 10.78 3.85 -2.50
C MET A 66 9.24 3.86 -2.65
N ALA A 67 8.72 3.31 -3.74
CA ALA A 67 7.28 3.22 -3.97
C ALA A 67 6.59 2.32 -2.93
N SER A 68 7.21 1.18 -2.58
CA SER A 68 6.66 0.24 -1.62
C SER A 68 6.47 0.85 -0.23
N MET A 69 7.46 1.61 0.24
CA MET A 69 7.40 2.27 1.55
C MET A 69 6.20 3.23 1.65
N LEU A 70 5.99 4.04 0.62
CA LEU A 70 4.88 5.00 0.59
C LEU A 70 3.53 4.28 0.49
N VAL A 71 3.39 3.34 -0.45
CA VAL A 71 2.09 2.67 -0.73
C VAL A 71 1.67 1.73 0.39
N VAL A 72 2.61 0.97 0.97
CA VAL A 72 2.32 0.10 2.13
C VAL A 72 1.91 0.93 3.33
N GLY A 73 2.58 2.07 3.59
CA GLY A 73 2.21 3.01 4.65
C GLY A 73 0.78 3.52 4.50
N GLY A 74 0.39 3.92 3.29
CA GLY A 74 -0.97 4.39 2.99
C GLY A 74 -2.05 3.33 3.19
N ALA A 75 -1.85 2.11 2.69
CA ALA A 75 -2.81 1.01 2.89
C ALA A 75 -2.91 0.60 4.36
N LEU A 76 -1.78 0.55 5.07
CA LEU A 76 -1.73 0.27 6.51
C LEU A 76 -2.54 1.31 7.31
N ALA A 77 -2.47 2.59 6.92
CA ALA A 77 -3.29 3.65 7.51
C ALA A 77 -4.78 3.32 7.39
N GLY A 78 -5.22 2.87 6.22
CA GLY A 78 -6.59 2.43 5.99
C GLY A 78 -7.00 1.23 6.86
N VAL A 79 -6.14 0.23 6.97
CA VAL A 79 -6.38 -0.97 7.78
C VAL A 79 -6.44 -0.62 9.27
N LEU A 80 -5.48 0.13 9.79
CA LEU A 80 -5.44 0.54 11.19
C LEU A 80 -6.59 1.47 11.55
N PHE A 81 -6.99 2.38 10.65
CA PHE A 81 -8.17 3.22 10.85
C PHE A 81 -9.42 2.37 11.13
N ARG A 82 -9.60 1.27 10.37
CA ARG A 82 -10.70 0.32 10.60
C ARG A 82 -10.54 -0.48 11.88
N ALA A 83 -9.33 -0.93 12.20
CA ALA A 83 -9.04 -1.74 13.38
C ALA A 83 -9.27 -0.97 14.68
N VAL A 84 -8.86 0.31 14.73
CA VAL A 84 -9.06 1.22 15.87
C VAL A 84 -10.52 1.71 15.96
N ARG A 85 -11.37 1.35 14.98
CA ARG A 85 -12.80 1.71 14.94
C ARG A 85 -13.05 3.23 14.97
N VAL A 86 -12.19 4.00 14.33
CA VAL A 86 -12.42 5.45 14.18
C VAL A 86 -13.73 5.69 13.41
N PRO A 87 -14.59 6.62 13.85
CA PRO A 87 -15.82 6.94 13.13
C PRO A 87 -15.53 7.39 11.69
N ARG A 88 -16.24 6.84 10.71
CA ARG A 88 -16.03 7.12 9.27
C ARG A 88 -16.79 8.35 8.83
N THR A 89 -16.36 9.51 9.28
CA THR A 89 -16.87 10.80 8.84
C THR A 89 -15.90 11.43 7.84
N ILE A 90 -16.38 12.35 7.02
CA ILE A 90 -15.51 13.09 6.07
C ILE A 90 -14.31 13.70 6.81
N GLY A 91 -14.54 14.31 7.98
CA GLY A 91 -13.48 14.96 8.74
C GLY A 91 -12.42 14.01 9.29
N THR A 92 -12.77 12.77 9.66
CA THR A 92 -11.81 11.78 10.14
C THR A 92 -11.09 11.09 8.98
N VAL A 93 -11.78 10.86 7.87
CA VAL A 93 -11.15 10.32 6.64
C VAL A 93 -10.11 11.31 6.11
N LEU A 94 -10.47 12.59 5.98
CA LEU A 94 -9.53 13.63 5.58
C LEU A 94 -8.34 13.76 6.54
N ALA A 95 -8.57 13.67 7.86
CA ALA A 95 -7.50 13.73 8.85
C ALA A 95 -6.50 12.55 8.66
N ALA A 96 -6.98 11.34 8.39
CA ALA A 96 -6.09 10.20 8.11
C ALA A 96 -5.29 10.41 6.82
N LEU A 97 -5.94 10.86 5.74
CA LEU A 97 -5.26 11.17 4.47
C LEU A 97 -4.23 12.29 4.62
N ILE A 98 -4.55 13.34 5.39
CA ILE A 98 -3.61 14.43 5.69
C ILE A 98 -2.41 13.88 6.48
N GLY A 99 -2.63 12.97 7.43
CA GLY A 99 -1.54 12.33 8.19
C GLY A 99 -0.59 11.55 7.30
N VAL A 100 -1.11 10.73 6.37
CA VAL A 100 -0.29 10.01 5.37
C VAL A 100 0.44 11.02 4.47
N PHE A 101 -0.30 11.92 3.83
CA PHE A 101 0.25 12.89 2.89
C PHE A 101 1.35 13.76 3.49
N ALA A 102 1.15 14.26 4.71
CA ALA A 102 2.12 15.15 5.35
C ALA A 102 3.45 14.44 5.62
N LEU A 103 3.42 13.18 6.10
CA LEU A 103 4.66 12.44 6.33
C LEU A 103 5.35 12.04 5.03
N ASP A 104 4.59 11.55 4.05
CA ASP A 104 5.12 11.22 2.72
C ASP A 104 5.74 12.44 2.05
N LEU A 105 5.07 13.60 2.11
CA LEU A 105 5.58 14.85 1.54
C LEU A 105 6.88 15.30 2.23
N VAL A 106 6.96 15.20 3.55
CA VAL A 106 8.19 15.49 4.29
C VAL A 106 9.31 14.57 3.84
N ALA A 107 9.04 13.27 3.70
CA ALA A 107 10.03 12.29 3.26
C ALA A 107 10.51 12.57 1.81
N VAL A 108 9.59 12.90 0.90
CA VAL A 108 9.90 13.23 -0.50
C VAL A 108 10.72 14.51 -0.59
N VAL A 109 10.29 15.57 0.09
CA VAL A 109 10.97 16.89 0.03
C VAL A 109 12.36 16.81 0.64
N GLU A 110 12.49 16.21 1.82
CA GLU A 110 13.78 16.03 2.48
C GLU A 110 14.75 15.25 1.59
N SER A 111 14.32 14.09 1.08
CA SER A 111 15.17 13.25 0.23
C SER A 111 15.53 13.91 -1.09
N ALA A 112 14.61 14.69 -1.68
CA ALA A 112 14.88 15.48 -2.89
C ALA A 112 15.92 16.58 -2.64
N VAL A 113 15.84 17.26 -1.49
CA VAL A 113 16.82 18.31 -1.12
C VAL A 113 18.19 17.67 -0.87
N VAL A 114 18.26 16.61 -0.07
CA VAL A 114 19.52 15.92 0.23
C VAL A 114 20.18 15.40 -1.05
N THR A 115 19.40 14.73 -1.91
CA THR A 115 19.91 14.21 -3.18
C THR A 115 20.32 15.33 -4.12
N GLY A 116 19.51 16.39 -4.22
CA GLY A 116 19.79 17.53 -5.10
C GLY A 116 21.07 18.29 -4.73
N VAL A 117 21.37 18.39 -3.43
CA VAL A 117 22.63 18.99 -2.96
C VAL A 117 23.84 18.13 -3.34
N GLY A 118 23.68 16.81 -3.33
CA GLY A 118 24.77 15.87 -3.59
C GLY A 118 25.06 15.62 -5.08
N LEU A 119 24.14 15.94 -5.99
CA LEU A 119 24.32 15.65 -7.40
C LEU A 119 25.38 16.58 -8.06
N ARG A 120 26.18 16.04 -8.98
CA ARG A 120 27.19 16.81 -9.72
C ARG A 120 26.52 17.86 -10.58
N ARG A 121 27.08 19.07 -10.53
CA ARG A 121 26.78 20.10 -11.52
C ARG A 121 27.80 19.99 -12.65
N PRO A 122 27.39 19.96 -13.92
CA PRO A 122 28.35 19.96 -15.03
C PRO A 122 29.20 21.26 -14.95
N THR A 123 30.52 21.08 -14.79
CA THR A 123 31.47 22.19 -14.87
C THR A 123 31.71 22.51 -16.34
N GLY A 124 31.34 23.69 -16.77
CA GLY A 124 31.70 24.21 -18.12
C GLY A 124 30.61 24.16 -19.19
N TYR A 125 29.41 23.66 -18.90
CA TYR A 125 28.28 23.81 -19.81
C TYR A 125 27.63 25.17 -19.62
N VAL A 126 27.56 25.96 -20.67
CA VAL A 126 26.67 27.13 -20.74
C VAL A 126 25.25 26.56 -20.58
N ALA A 127 24.58 26.90 -19.50
CA ALA A 127 23.29 26.36 -19.09
C ALA A 127 22.22 26.67 -20.16
N THR A 128 22.08 25.76 -21.12
CA THR A 128 21.11 26.02 -22.16
C THR A 128 19.72 25.53 -21.83
N PHE A 129 19.45 24.59 -20.94
CA PHE A 129 18.05 24.32 -20.51
C PHE A 129 17.90 23.36 -19.34
N VAL A 130 18.31 22.10 -19.39
CA VAL A 130 18.09 21.12 -18.34
C VAL A 130 19.30 20.20 -18.27
N THR A 131 19.86 20.01 -17.07
CA THR A 131 20.99 19.10 -16.89
C THR A 131 20.54 17.66 -16.63
N PRO A 132 21.35 16.65 -16.96
CA PRO A 132 21.02 15.25 -16.67
C PRO A 132 20.68 14.99 -15.18
N GLU A 133 21.35 15.70 -14.28
CA GLU A 133 21.11 15.60 -12.83
C GLU A 133 19.73 16.13 -12.46
N GLN A 134 19.28 17.22 -13.12
CA GLN A 134 17.95 17.78 -12.90
C GLN A 134 16.86 16.85 -13.43
N VAL A 135 17.06 16.25 -14.61
CA VAL A 135 16.12 15.24 -15.16
C VAL A 135 16.02 14.03 -14.24
N TYR A 136 17.16 13.56 -13.77
CA TYR A 136 17.24 12.44 -12.85
C TYR A 136 16.48 12.70 -11.54
N LEU A 137 16.78 13.83 -10.87
CA LEU A 137 16.11 14.21 -9.64
C LEU A 137 14.61 14.43 -9.86
N PHE A 138 14.23 15.12 -10.94
CA PHE A 138 12.82 15.34 -11.27
C PHE A 138 12.09 14.02 -11.50
N GLY A 139 12.69 13.07 -12.21
CA GLY A 139 12.12 11.74 -12.41
C GLY A 139 11.85 11.00 -11.08
N LEU A 140 12.80 11.02 -10.16
CA LEU A 140 12.64 10.41 -8.84
C LEU A 140 11.52 11.08 -8.02
N VAL A 141 11.44 12.42 -8.06
CA VAL A 141 10.36 13.17 -7.38
C VAL A 141 9.00 12.81 -7.97
N VAL A 142 8.89 12.76 -9.30
CA VAL A 142 7.63 12.37 -9.98
C VAL A 142 7.20 10.96 -9.57
N ILE A 143 8.12 10.01 -9.53
CA ILE A 143 7.82 8.64 -9.10
C ILE A 143 7.36 8.60 -7.64
N ALA A 144 8.06 9.30 -6.73
CA ALA A 144 7.70 9.36 -5.32
C ALA A 144 6.32 10.00 -5.11
N LEU A 145 6.03 11.12 -5.77
CA LEU A 145 4.71 11.75 -5.71
C LEU A 145 3.61 10.86 -6.29
N SER A 146 3.89 10.14 -7.37
CA SER A 146 2.95 9.16 -7.95
C SER A 146 2.66 8.03 -6.96
N ALA A 147 3.68 7.51 -6.29
CA ALA A 147 3.52 6.51 -5.23
C ALA A 147 2.71 7.06 -4.04
N THR A 148 2.94 8.32 -3.64
CA THR A 148 2.13 9.00 -2.60
C THR A 148 0.66 9.09 -3.02
N VAL A 149 0.36 9.41 -4.28
CA VAL A 149 -1.02 9.42 -4.79
C VAL A 149 -1.63 8.02 -4.70
N VAL A 150 -0.91 6.98 -5.09
CA VAL A 150 -1.37 5.58 -4.95
C VAL A 150 -1.59 5.21 -3.48
N ALA A 151 -0.72 5.65 -2.56
CA ALA A 151 -0.86 5.47 -1.13
C ALA A 151 -2.15 6.09 -0.58
N LEU A 152 -2.44 7.32 -0.99
CA LEU A 152 -3.69 8.03 -0.61
C LEU A 152 -4.93 7.35 -1.18
N VAL A 153 -4.87 6.89 -2.43
CA VAL A 153 -5.97 6.12 -3.06
C VAL A 153 -6.18 4.80 -2.33
N ALA A 154 -5.11 4.05 -2.01
CA ALA A 154 -5.19 2.82 -1.24
C ALA A 154 -5.81 3.07 0.15
N CYS A 155 -5.35 4.09 0.88
CA CYS A 155 -5.93 4.49 2.16
C CYS A 155 -7.42 4.83 2.02
N LEU A 156 -7.80 5.67 1.06
CA LEU A 156 -9.18 6.09 0.81
C LEU A 156 -10.09 4.90 0.49
N LEU A 157 -9.66 4.00 -0.39
CA LEU A 157 -10.40 2.79 -0.75
C LEU A 157 -10.64 1.90 0.47
N VAL A 158 -9.62 1.73 1.30
CA VAL A 158 -9.75 0.92 2.51
C VAL A 158 -10.65 1.61 3.53
N VAL A 159 -10.54 2.90 3.77
CA VAL A 159 -11.30 3.61 4.81
C VAL A 159 -12.74 3.87 4.41
N ALA A 160 -12.96 4.51 3.27
CA ALA A 160 -14.22 5.17 2.94
C ALA A 160 -15.12 4.34 2.02
N VAL A 161 -14.55 3.49 1.17
CA VAL A 161 -15.34 2.76 0.17
C VAL A 161 -15.86 1.45 0.76
N PRO A 162 -17.15 1.08 0.52
CA PRO A 162 -17.65 -0.24 0.88
C PRO A 162 -16.98 -1.32 0.04
N ALA A 163 -17.10 -2.58 0.48
CA ALA A 163 -16.56 -3.70 -0.29
C ALA A 163 -17.10 -3.70 -1.75
N PRO A 164 -16.25 -3.89 -2.77
CA PRO A 164 -14.88 -4.43 -2.71
C PRO A 164 -13.75 -3.38 -2.53
N GLY A 165 -14.05 -2.10 -2.27
CA GLY A 165 -13.03 -1.05 -2.15
C GLY A 165 -11.83 -1.41 -1.28
N PRO A 166 -12.01 -1.92 -0.03
CA PRO A 166 -10.88 -2.33 0.81
C PRO A 166 -10.01 -3.42 0.18
N VAL A 167 -10.62 -4.34 -0.55
CA VAL A 167 -9.88 -5.41 -1.24
C VAL A 167 -8.96 -4.80 -2.29
N ILE A 168 -9.48 -3.90 -3.12
CA ILE A 168 -8.69 -3.22 -4.17
C ILE A 168 -7.61 -2.34 -3.53
N GLY A 169 -7.92 -1.59 -2.47
CA GLY A 169 -6.94 -0.74 -1.78
C GLY A 169 -5.77 -1.54 -1.17
N ILE A 170 -6.05 -2.70 -0.56
CA ILE A 170 -5.00 -3.60 -0.05
C ILE A 170 -4.21 -4.20 -1.21
N SER A 171 -4.85 -4.52 -2.35
CA SER A 171 -4.15 -5.10 -3.51
C SER A 171 -3.18 -4.13 -4.16
N LEU A 172 -3.45 -2.82 -4.14
CA LEU A 172 -2.48 -1.80 -4.58
C LEU A 172 -1.19 -1.84 -3.74
N ALA A 173 -1.31 -1.99 -2.43
CA ALA A 173 -0.14 -2.13 -1.57
C ALA A 173 0.51 -3.52 -1.68
N ALA A 174 -0.30 -4.56 -1.85
CA ALA A 174 0.20 -5.91 -2.05
C ALA A 174 1.13 -6.00 -3.27
N ALA A 175 0.86 -5.23 -4.33
CA ALA A 175 1.70 -5.17 -5.51
C ALA A 175 3.17 -4.77 -5.23
N THR A 176 3.41 -4.03 -4.15
CA THR A 176 4.74 -3.54 -3.73
C THR A 176 5.26 -4.24 -2.47
N LEU A 177 4.50 -5.18 -1.91
CA LEU A 177 4.78 -5.75 -0.58
C LEU A 177 6.04 -6.61 -0.54
N THR A 178 6.40 -7.23 -1.65
CA THR A 178 7.64 -8.00 -1.77
C THR A 178 8.85 -7.11 -1.54
N ASP A 179 8.96 -5.99 -2.27
CA ASP A 179 10.09 -5.06 -2.15
C ASP A 179 10.21 -4.49 -0.74
N TRP A 180 9.06 -4.19 -0.11
CA TRP A 180 9.00 -3.72 1.27
C TRP A 180 9.52 -4.77 2.27
N ALA A 181 9.10 -6.03 2.09
CA ALA A 181 9.50 -7.14 2.96
C ALA A 181 10.97 -7.53 2.77
N ASP A 182 11.44 -7.58 1.54
CA ASP A 182 12.82 -7.92 1.19
C ASP A 182 13.79 -6.90 1.79
N ALA A 183 13.43 -5.63 1.79
CA ALA A 183 14.24 -4.57 2.38
C ALA A 183 14.35 -4.64 3.91
N LEU A 184 13.50 -5.40 4.61
CA LEU A 184 13.70 -5.72 6.03
C LEU A 184 14.87 -6.69 6.25
N VAL A 185 15.21 -7.49 5.24
CA VAL A 185 16.20 -8.57 5.30
C VAL A 185 17.50 -8.16 4.61
N VAL A 186 17.39 -7.50 3.46
CA VAL A 186 18.52 -7.13 2.61
C VAL A 186 18.68 -5.62 2.57
N ARG A 187 19.87 -5.15 2.88
CA ARG A 187 20.19 -3.73 2.71
C ARG A 187 20.35 -3.40 1.23
N PRO A 188 19.80 -2.28 0.73
CA PRO A 188 19.81 -1.93 -0.69
C PRO A 188 21.19 -1.89 -1.35
N THR A 189 22.27 -1.78 -0.66
CA THR A 189 23.62 -1.62 -1.21
C THR A 189 24.54 -2.81 -0.95
N THR A 190 24.01 -3.89 -0.37
CA THR A 190 24.80 -5.07 0.02
C THR A 190 24.33 -6.32 -0.69
N ALA A 191 25.25 -7.24 -0.96
CA ALA A 191 24.87 -8.57 -1.41
C ALA A 191 23.99 -9.26 -0.35
N PRO A 192 22.92 -9.98 -0.76
CA PRO A 192 22.09 -10.71 0.16
C PRO A 192 22.91 -11.69 1.01
N PRO A 193 22.70 -11.76 2.33
CA PRO A 193 23.31 -12.80 3.13
C PRO A 193 22.91 -14.20 2.64
N THR A 194 23.80 -15.17 2.71
CA THR A 194 23.51 -16.53 2.21
C THR A 194 22.30 -17.19 2.86
N TRP A 195 21.99 -16.86 4.12
CA TRP A 195 20.81 -17.36 4.85
C TRP A 195 19.48 -16.73 4.39
N SER A 196 19.52 -15.62 3.66
CA SER A 196 18.30 -14.88 3.27
C SER A 196 17.64 -15.44 2.00
N ALA A 197 18.30 -16.31 1.25
CA ALA A 197 17.79 -16.81 -0.03
C ALA A 197 16.40 -17.44 0.08
N ASP A 198 16.17 -18.25 1.11
CA ASP A 198 14.87 -18.89 1.35
C ASP A 198 13.78 -17.86 1.72
N LEU A 199 14.12 -16.86 2.55
CA LEU A 199 13.20 -15.80 2.92
C LEU A 199 12.80 -14.95 1.72
N LEU A 200 13.76 -14.58 0.87
CA LEU A 200 13.52 -13.83 -0.35
C LEU A 200 12.67 -14.63 -1.35
N SER A 201 12.86 -15.95 -1.43
CA SER A 201 12.01 -16.80 -2.28
C SER A 201 10.56 -16.87 -1.79
N VAL A 202 10.34 -16.84 -0.47
CA VAL A 202 9.00 -16.87 0.14
C VAL A 202 8.32 -15.51 0.09
N SER A 203 9.06 -14.39 0.11
CA SER A 203 8.49 -13.04 0.09
C SER A 203 7.65 -12.77 -1.16
N HIS A 204 7.97 -13.40 -2.30
CA HIS A 204 7.16 -13.33 -3.52
C HIS A 204 5.73 -13.88 -3.37
N LEU A 205 5.45 -14.66 -2.32
CA LEU A 205 4.10 -15.15 -2.02
C LEU A 205 3.25 -14.12 -1.27
N LEU A 206 3.86 -13.10 -0.66
CA LEU A 206 3.21 -12.10 0.17
C LEU A 206 2.11 -11.30 -0.55
N PRO A 207 2.29 -10.84 -1.80
CA PRO A 207 1.24 -10.15 -2.53
C PRO A 207 -0.04 -10.97 -2.63
N GLY A 208 0.06 -12.20 -3.08
CA GLY A 208 -1.08 -13.10 -3.20
C GLY A 208 -1.72 -13.42 -1.85
N LEU A 209 -0.91 -13.70 -0.83
CA LEU A 209 -1.37 -13.96 0.54
C LEU A 209 -2.17 -12.76 1.10
N ALA A 210 -1.64 -11.54 0.99
CA ALA A 210 -2.31 -10.32 1.45
C ALA A 210 -3.65 -10.11 0.75
N VAL A 211 -3.69 -10.31 -0.57
CA VAL A 211 -4.92 -10.23 -1.37
C VAL A 211 -5.90 -11.33 -0.96
N GLY A 212 -5.44 -12.57 -0.77
CA GLY A 212 -6.28 -13.69 -0.33
C GLY A 212 -6.95 -13.42 1.02
N VAL A 213 -6.18 -12.91 1.99
CA VAL A 213 -6.69 -12.48 3.29
C VAL A 213 -7.70 -11.34 3.15
N ALA A 214 -7.43 -10.35 2.30
CA ALA A 214 -8.35 -9.25 2.05
C ALA A 214 -9.66 -9.74 1.43
N VAL A 215 -9.61 -10.52 0.35
CA VAL A 215 -10.80 -11.10 -0.30
C VAL A 215 -11.61 -11.90 0.69
N GLY A 216 -11.00 -12.86 1.42
CA GLY A 216 -11.69 -13.68 2.38
C GLY A 216 -12.29 -12.91 3.56
N SER A 217 -11.61 -11.84 4.00
CA SER A 217 -12.05 -11.01 5.13
C SER A 217 -13.20 -10.07 4.79
N PHE A 218 -13.24 -9.54 3.57
CA PHE A 218 -14.25 -8.57 3.13
C PHE A 218 -15.35 -9.19 2.26
N TRP A 219 -15.40 -10.53 2.13
CA TRP A 219 -16.43 -11.20 1.35
C TRP A 219 -17.82 -11.01 1.94
N GLN A 220 -18.74 -10.42 1.18
CA GLN A 220 -20.11 -10.07 1.58
C GLN A 220 -21.08 -10.23 0.40
N ARG A 221 -22.40 -10.23 0.69
CA ARG A 221 -23.42 -10.15 -0.36
C ARG A 221 -23.62 -8.68 -0.80
N PRO A 222 -23.96 -8.37 -2.07
CA PRO A 222 -24.21 -9.32 -3.17
C PRO A 222 -22.92 -9.86 -3.81
N PHE A 223 -22.91 -11.12 -4.21
CA PHE A 223 -21.73 -11.84 -4.69
C PHE A 223 -21.12 -11.26 -5.97
N GLY A 224 -21.93 -10.75 -6.91
CA GLY A 224 -21.41 -10.25 -8.20
C GLY A 224 -20.32 -9.17 -8.03
N ARG A 225 -20.56 -8.17 -7.18
CA ARG A 225 -19.56 -7.11 -6.91
C ARG A 225 -18.30 -7.67 -6.24
N GLN A 226 -18.43 -8.70 -5.41
CA GLN A 226 -17.29 -9.31 -4.73
C GLN A 226 -16.44 -10.13 -5.69
N ILE A 227 -17.07 -10.84 -6.62
CA ILE A 227 -16.35 -11.59 -7.67
C ILE A 227 -15.54 -10.63 -8.53
N VAL A 228 -16.14 -9.54 -9.02
CA VAL A 228 -15.41 -8.51 -9.79
C VAL A 228 -14.26 -7.93 -8.97
N GLY A 229 -14.51 -7.61 -7.70
CA GLY A 229 -13.47 -7.10 -6.80
C GLY A 229 -12.33 -8.10 -6.59
N ALA A 230 -12.63 -9.39 -6.44
CA ALA A 230 -11.64 -10.44 -6.31
C ALA A 230 -10.81 -10.62 -7.60
N VAL A 231 -11.47 -10.62 -8.78
CA VAL A 231 -10.79 -10.70 -10.08
C VAL A 231 -9.83 -9.52 -10.26
N VAL A 232 -10.28 -8.29 -9.98
CA VAL A 232 -9.42 -7.10 -10.04
C VAL A 232 -8.27 -7.21 -9.05
N ALA A 233 -8.53 -7.66 -7.82
CA ALA A 233 -7.52 -7.78 -6.78
C ALA A 233 -6.42 -8.81 -7.11
N PHE A 234 -6.80 -9.98 -7.59
CA PHE A 234 -5.84 -11.00 -8.04
C PHE A 234 -5.14 -10.59 -9.33
N GLY A 235 -5.82 -9.88 -10.23
CA GLY A 235 -5.20 -9.24 -11.39
C GLY A 235 -4.11 -8.25 -10.97
N LEU A 236 -4.37 -7.40 -9.97
CA LEU A 236 -3.37 -6.49 -9.41
C LEU A 236 -2.22 -7.23 -8.71
N ALA A 237 -2.50 -8.33 -8.00
CA ALA A 237 -1.46 -9.16 -7.39
C ALA A 237 -0.56 -9.87 -8.41
N TRP A 238 -1.04 -10.07 -9.62
CA TRP A 238 -0.27 -10.64 -10.73
C TRP A 238 0.45 -9.56 -11.55
N ILE A 239 -0.27 -8.54 -12.03
CA ILE A 239 0.26 -7.48 -12.92
C ILE A 239 1.16 -6.52 -12.13
N GLY A 240 0.78 -6.18 -10.90
CA GLY A 240 1.44 -5.14 -10.12
C GLY A 240 2.92 -5.43 -9.84
N PRO A 241 3.28 -6.53 -9.15
CA PRO A 241 4.68 -6.88 -8.89
C PRO A 241 5.47 -7.04 -10.19
N THR A 242 4.87 -7.69 -11.20
CA THR A 242 5.47 -7.89 -12.51
C THR A 242 5.81 -6.56 -13.21
N SER A 243 4.89 -5.60 -13.18
CA SER A 243 5.11 -4.27 -13.77
C SER A 243 6.19 -3.49 -13.02
N ILE A 244 6.21 -3.57 -11.69
CA ILE A 244 7.21 -2.89 -10.85
C ILE A 244 8.59 -3.47 -11.12
N ALA A 245 8.73 -4.80 -11.15
CA ALA A 245 9.99 -5.46 -11.46
C ALA A 245 10.50 -5.10 -12.86
N ALA A 246 9.61 -5.12 -13.87
CA ALA A 246 9.95 -4.75 -15.23
C ALA A 246 10.39 -3.30 -15.36
N LEU A 247 9.66 -2.37 -14.74
CA LEU A 247 9.99 -0.94 -14.76
C LEU A 247 11.30 -0.67 -14.04
N THR A 248 11.49 -1.23 -12.85
CA THR A 248 12.71 -1.05 -12.04
C THR A 248 13.92 -1.64 -12.76
N GLY A 249 13.79 -2.83 -13.34
CA GLY A 249 14.86 -3.45 -14.14
C GLY A 249 15.22 -2.62 -15.38
N ALA A 250 14.24 -2.08 -16.09
CA ALA A 250 14.46 -1.22 -17.23
C ALA A 250 15.11 0.13 -16.82
N LEU A 251 14.64 0.77 -15.75
CA LEU A 251 15.24 2.00 -15.19
C LEU A 251 16.68 1.78 -14.70
N GLY A 252 16.99 0.59 -14.21
CA GLY A 252 18.35 0.18 -13.83
C GLY A 252 19.31 0.11 -15.01
N SER A 253 18.81 -0.10 -16.23
CA SER A 253 19.62 -0.19 -17.45
C SER A 253 19.87 1.19 -18.06
N ARG A 254 20.90 1.88 -17.58
CA ARG A 254 21.22 3.27 -17.97
C ARG A 254 21.42 3.45 -19.47
N ALA A 255 22.00 2.46 -20.15
CA ALA A 255 22.26 2.53 -21.59
C ALA A 255 20.95 2.69 -22.40
N LEU A 256 19.87 2.10 -21.94
CA LEU A 256 18.57 2.10 -22.64
C LEU A 256 17.76 3.37 -22.40
N LEU A 257 18.07 4.17 -21.37
CA LEU A 257 17.33 5.42 -21.09
C LEU A 257 17.48 6.47 -22.21
N THR A 258 18.52 6.38 -23.03
CA THR A 258 18.75 7.27 -24.16
C THR A 258 18.04 6.85 -25.45
N VAL A 259 17.52 5.60 -25.49
CA VAL A 259 16.85 5.02 -26.67
C VAL A 259 15.46 4.51 -26.25
N PRO A 260 14.40 5.34 -26.35
CA PRO A 260 13.06 5.01 -25.80
C PRO A 260 12.44 3.71 -26.34
N SER A 261 12.70 3.37 -27.61
CA SER A 261 12.21 2.11 -28.20
C SER A 261 12.85 0.88 -27.55
N GLU A 262 14.18 0.87 -27.40
CA GLU A 262 14.89 -0.23 -26.76
C GLU A 262 14.55 -0.34 -25.27
N PHE A 263 14.33 0.79 -24.59
CA PHE A 263 13.83 0.80 -23.22
C PHE A 263 12.46 0.13 -23.12
N ALA A 264 11.53 0.46 -24.02
CA ALA A 264 10.20 -0.13 -24.01
C ALA A 264 10.24 -1.64 -24.33
N ASP A 265 11.01 -2.06 -25.31
CA ASP A 265 11.19 -3.46 -25.67
C ASP A 265 11.79 -4.29 -24.53
N PHE A 266 12.78 -3.72 -23.84
CA PHE A 266 13.39 -4.36 -22.67
C PHE A 266 12.42 -4.46 -21.49
N ALA A 267 11.65 -3.41 -21.21
CA ALA A 267 10.61 -3.44 -20.18
C ALA A 267 9.54 -4.50 -20.48
N VAL A 268 9.10 -4.62 -21.74
CA VAL A 268 8.16 -5.67 -22.17
C VAL A 268 8.77 -7.07 -22.04
N LEU A 269 10.05 -7.24 -22.38
CA LEU A 269 10.76 -8.50 -22.20
C LEU A 269 10.79 -8.92 -20.72
N LEU A 270 11.17 -7.99 -19.84
CA LEU A 270 11.18 -8.23 -18.38
C LEU A 270 9.78 -8.56 -17.86
N PHE A 271 8.78 -7.78 -18.27
CA PHE A 271 7.38 -8.01 -17.88
C PHE A 271 6.91 -9.41 -18.29
N THR A 272 7.15 -9.81 -19.55
CA THR A 272 6.70 -11.11 -20.06
C THR A 272 7.42 -12.28 -19.42
N THR A 273 8.68 -12.09 -19.02
CA THR A 273 9.47 -13.09 -18.29
C THR A 273 8.94 -13.25 -16.87
N GLU A 274 8.78 -12.15 -16.13
CA GLU A 274 8.27 -12.14 -14.76
C GLU A 274 6.81 -12.64 -14.70
N ALA A 275 5.96 -12.24 -15.64
CA ALA A 275 4.57 -12.64 -15.70
C ALA A 275 4.36 -14.15 -15.85
N ARG A 276 5.36 -14.85 -16.36
CA ARG A 276 5.35 -16.32 -16.51
C ARG A 276 6.06 -17.04 -15.36
N SER A 277 6.68 -16.28 -14.45
CA SER A 277 7.44 -16.86 -13.36
C SER A 277 6.56 -17.66 -12.41
N TRP A 278 7.07 -18.76 -11.90
CA TRP A 278 6.41 -19.57 -10.87
C TRP A 278 6.15 -18.77 -9.59
N GLN A 279 7.03 -17.85 -9.23
CA GLN A 279 6.93 -17.04 -8.02
C GLN A 279 5.64 -16.20 -8.02
N VAL A 280 5.33 -15.55 -9.13
CA VAL A 280 4.12 -14.74 -9.29
C VAL A 280 2.87 -15.60 -9.28
N TRP A 281 2.84 -16.70 -10.06
CA TRP A 281 1.69 -17.60 -10.10
C TRP A 281 1.48 -18.35 -8.79
N GLY A 282 2.56 -18.76 -8.13
CA GLY A 282 2.51 -19.39 -6.81
C GLY A 282 1.87 -18.46 -5.77
N GLY A 283 2.22 -17.17 -5.78
CA GLY A 283 1.61 -16.16 -4.93
C GLY A 283 0.10 -16.03 -5.17
N VAL A 284 -0.32 -15.89 -6.43
CA VAL A 284 -1.75 -15.81 -6.79
C VAL A 284 -2.50 -17.06 -6.36
N LEU A 285 -1.96 -18.25 -6.61
CA LEU A 285 -2.58 -19.52 -6.24
C LEU A 285 -2.77 -19.66 -4.72
N ILE A 286 -1.73 -19.37 -3.94
CA ILE A 286 -1.82 -19.37 -2.48
C ILE A 286 -2.87 -18.36 -2.01
N GLY A 287 -2.92 -17.17 -2.61
CA GLY A 287 -3.92 -16.16 -2.30
C GLY A 287 -5.35 -16.67 -2.53
N VAL A 288 -5.60 -17.34 -3.65
CA VAL A 288 -6.92 -17.94 -3.95
C VAL A 288 -7.27 -19.00 -2.92
N ILE A 289 -6.34 -19.90 -2.56
CA ILE A 289 -6.55 -20.94 -1.54
C ILE A 289 -6.92 -20.29 -0.20
N VAL A 290 -6.17 -19.27 0.22
CA VAL A 290 -6.43 -18.56 1.49
C VAL A 290 -7.78 -17.84 1.46
N ALA A 291 -8.12 -17.18 0.35
CA ALA A 291 -9.43 -16.54 0.20
C ALA A 291 -10.59 -17.53 0.37
N VAL A 292 -10.52 -18.66 -0.35
CA VAL A 292 -11.55 -19.72 -0.28
C VAL A 292 -11.62 -20.31 1.14
N ALA A 293 -10.49 -20.64 1.75
CA ALA A 293 -10.45 -21.17 3.11
C ALA A 293 -11.13 -20.22 4.12
N LEU A 294 -10.82 -18.92 4.06
CA LEU A 294 -11.42 -17.92 4.94
C LEU A 294 -12.93 -17.77 4.70
N ILE A 295 -13.39 -17.77 3.45
CA ILE A 295 -14.81 -17.72 3.10
C ILE A 295 -15.54 -18.95 3.66
N VAL A 296 -14.99 -20.14 3.50
CA VAL A 296 -15.57 -21.39 4.01
C VAL A 296 -15.64 -21.36 5.53
N VAL A 297 -14.54 -21.06 6.21
CA VAL A 297 -14.49 -20.99 7.70
C VAL A 297 -15.54 -20.01 8.23
N ARG A 298 -15.65 -18.83 7.62
CA ARG A 298 -16.65 -17.82 8.05
C ARG A 298 -18.07 -18.28 7.81
N SER A 299 -18.34 -18.95 6.70
CA SER A 299 -19.68 -19.47 6.37
C SER A 299 -20.11 -20.60 7.32
N VAL A 300 -19.19 -21.49 7.70
CA VAL A 300 -19.45 -22.56 8.68
C VAL A 300 -19.72 -21.97 10.06
N ARG A 301 -18.88 -21.02 10.52
CA ARG A 301 -19.10 -20.34 11.81
C ARG A 301 -20.44 -19.62 11.88
N ALA A 302 -20.83 -18.93 10.80
CA ALA A 302 -22.12 -18.24 10.74
C ALA A 302 -23.31 -19.20 10.82
N ARG A 303 -23.22 -20.40 10.24
CA ARG A 303 -24.23 -21.45 10.36
C ARG A 303 -24.31 -22.03 11.78
N ALA A 304 -23.16 -22.33 12.39
CA ALA A 304 -23.11 -22.84 13.76
C ALA A 304 -23.75 -21.89 14.78
N THR A 305 -23.50 -20.59 14.67
CA THR A 305 -24.13 -19.57 15.54
C THR A 305 -25.64 -19.40 15.31
N ALA A 306 -26.13 -19.67 14.10
CA ALA A 306 -27.55 -19.61 13.78
C ALA A 306 -28.32 -20.82 14.41
N THR A 307 -27.72 -22.00 14.46
CA THR A 307 -28.32 -23.22 15.04
C THR A 307 -28.34 -23.22 16.57
N THR A 308 -27.45 -22.46 17.22
CA THR A 308 -27.40 -22.37 18.69
C THR A 308 -28.36 -21.33 19.28
N ARG A 309 -29.07 -20.55 18.45
CA ARG A 309 -30.06 -19.59 18.94
C ARG A 309 -31.37 -20.34 19.27
N PRO A 310 -31.81 -20.38 20.54
CA PRO A 310 -33.02 -21.15 20.94
C PRO A 310 -34.24 -20.60 20.19
N PRO A 311 -35.16 -21.47 19.73
CA PRO A 311 -36.32 -21.09 18.92
C PRO A 311 -37.37 -20.23 19.65
N GLY A 312 -37.11 -19.81 20.88
CA GLY A 312 -38.09 -19.08 21.74
C GLY A 312 -37.86 -17.57 21.88
N ALA A 313 -36.77 -17.01 21.39
CA ALA A 313 -36.44 -15.59 21.69
C ALA A 313 -37.11 -14.53 20.76
N ALA A 314 -37.87 -14.97 19.76
CA ALA A 314 -38.44 -14.06 18.76
C ALA A 314 -39.93 -13.72 18.96
N SER A 315 -40.65 -14.29 19.96
CA SER A 315 -42.09 -14.09 20.10
C SER A 315 -42.56 -13.31 21.34
N GLY A 316 -41.63 -12.76 22.15
CA GLY A 316 -42.00 -12.13 23.43
C GLY A 316 -42.37 -10.64 23.38
N ASP A 317 -41.97 -9.87 22.33
CA ASP A 317 -42.01 -8.41 22.43
C ASP A 317 -43.06 -7.72 21.54
N GLY A 318 -43.85 -8.48 20.79
CA GLY A 318 -44.85 -7.87 19.86
C GLY A 318 -46.25 -7.68 20.45
N ARG A 319 -46.60 -8.33 21.60
CA ARG A 319 -47.99 -8.28 22.10
C ARG A 319 -48.29 -7.29 23.18
N HIS A 320 -47.30 -6.79 23.89
CA HIS A 320 -47.56 -5.78 24.96
C HIS A 320 -47.61 -4.35 24.45
N GLY A 321 -47.02 -4.01 23.29
CA GLY A 321 -47.06 -2.65 22.73
C GLY A 321 -48.40 -2.26 22.08
N ALA A 322 -49.14 -3.24 21.55
CA ALA A 322 -50.42 -2.99 20.86
C ALA A 322 -51.59 -2.68 21.80
N ALA A 323 -51.57 -3.20 23.04
CA ALA A 323 -52.58 -2.95 24.04
C ALA A 323 -52.47 -1.57 24.68
N ALA A 324 -51.22 -1.09 24.92
CA ALA A 324 -50.99 0.23 25.51
C ALA A 324 -51.32 1.38 24.52
N SER A 325 -51.12 1.22 23.23
CA SER A 325 -51.47 2.23 22.22
C SER A 325 -52.96 2.42 22.01
N ARG A 326 -53.79 1.36 22.21
CA ARG A 326 -55.27 1.47 22.12
C ARG A 326 -55.89 2.16 23.35
N ALA A 327 -55.30 1.99 24.52
CA ALA A 327 -55.79 2.65 25.74
C ALA A 327 -55.52 4.16 25.73
N GLN A 328 -54.41 4.61 25.11
CA GLN A 328 -54.03 6.00 25.04
C GLN A 328 -54.86 6.82 24.01
N ARG A 329 -55.33 6.15 22.92
CA ARG A 329 -56.23 6.81 21.95
C ARG A 329 -57.64 7.05 22.48
N ARG A 330 -58.17 6.18 23.39
CA ARG A 330 -59.50 6.39 23.99
C ARG A 330 -59.58 7.51 25.02
N ARG A 331 -58.48 7.98 25.59
CA ARG A 331 -58.45 9.12 26.54
C ARG A 331 -58.35 10.50 25.86
N ARG A 332 -58.21 10.59 24.55
CA ARG A 332 -58.18 11.87 23.80
C ARG A 332 -59.46 12.19 23.06
N SER A 333 -60.52 11.42 23.25
CA SER A 333 -61.85 11.61 22.62
C SER A 333 -62.96 11.75 23.66
N LEU A 334 -62.67 12.09 24.86
CA LEU A 334 -63.53 12.59 25.93
C LEU A 334 -62.91 13.92 26.44
#